data_d21ec7cc07fe5440e77fb392783ec416
#
_entry.id   d21ec7cc07fe5440e77fb392783ec416
#
_cell.length_a   1.000
_cell.length_b   1.000
_cell.length_c   1.000
_cell.angle_alpha   90.00
_cell.angle_beta   90.00
_cell.angle_gamma   90.00
#
_symmetry.space_group_name_H-M   'P 1'
#
loop_
_entity.id
_entity.type
_entity.pdbx_description
1 polymer ?
#
loop_
_entity_poly.entity_id
_entity_poly.type
_entity_poly.pdbx_seq_one_letter_code
_entity_poly.pdbx_strand_id
1 'polypeptide(L)'
;GYTGSRDTLTQVELNFPTLESAVRYAERQGLSYVVQNATEQADDGATRPAKPGRSTYGFSNMTLDRLGLGALQESYGCALDGAANRNDPSGPESWTSPMGVARDPKLTLEAKRSILMNWAWTEYLIDLATNEGMPENDRPSRLDEVQQALLALEREVAADQANSGMRKAA
;
A
#
# COMPACT_ATOMS: atom_id res chain seq x y z
N GLY A 1 3.94 32.43 33.70
CA GLY A 1 5.10 32.03 32.94
C GLY A 1 4.69 31.09 31.83
N TYR A 2 4.66 31.57 30.58
CA TYR A 2 4.51 30.73 29.39
C TYR A 2 5.87 30.13 29.08
N THR A 3 6.04 28.84 29.29
CA THR A 3 7.17 28.09 28.76
C THR A 3 6.81 27.64 27.34
N GLY A 4 7.07 28.51 26.35
CA GLY A 4 6.98 28.14 24.95
C GLY A 4 8.11 27.18 24.60
N SER A 5 7.80 25.89 24.46
CA SER A 5 8.72 24.95 23.85
C SER A 5 8.91 25.36 22.39
N ARG A 6 10.13 25.75 22.03
CA ARG A 6 10.51 26.16 20.66
C ARG A 6 10.78 24.99 19.73
N ASP A 7 10.54 23.77 20.17
CA ASP A 7 10.87 22.57 19.41
C ASP A 7 9.61 21.74 19.12
N THR A 8 8.80 22.23 18.18
CA THR A 8 7.64 21.50 17.65
C THR A 8 8.02 20.50 16.55
N LEU A 9 9.28 20.53 16.08
CA LEU A 9 9.76 19.66 14.98
C LEU A 9 10.02 18.21 15.42
N THR A 10 10.15 17.96 16.72
CA THR A 10 10.39 16.61 17.26
C THR A 10 9.13 15.78 17.46
N GLN A 11 7.94 16.30 17.16
CA GLN A 11 6.66 15.65 17.47
C GLN A 11 5.90 15.14 16.24
N VAL A 12 6.41 15.37 15.05
CA VAL A 12 5.73 14.93 13.81
C VAL A 12 6.50 13.75 13.22
N GLU A 13 5.93 12.57 13.32
CA GLU A 13 6.42 11.37 12.66
C GLU A 13 5.64 11.18 11.35
N LEU A 14 6.36 11.24 10.22
CA LEU A 14 5.79 11.02 8.89
C LEU A 14 6.19 9.61 8.43
N ASN A 15 5.19 8.81 8.10
CA ASN A 15 5.42 7.46 7.60
C ASN A 15 5.21 7.42 6.08
N PHE A 16 6.25 6.98 5.35
CA PHE A 16 6.21 6.86 3.89
C PHE A 16 6.26 5.40 3.48
N PRO A 17 5.56 5.01 2.40
CA PRO A 17 5.54 3.62 1.94
C PRO A 17 6.87 3.16 1.36
N THR A 18 7.70 4.07 0.84
CA THR A 18 9.02 3.78 0.30
C THR A 18 10.02 4.87 0.69
N LEU A 19 11.30 4.50 0.76
CA LEU A 19 12.39 5.45 0.97
C LEU A 19 12.39 6.56 -0.10
N GLU A 20 12.13 6.19 -1.35
CA GLU A 20 12.10 7.13 -2.47
C GLU A 20 11.00 8.19 -2.31
N SER A 21 9.82 7.79 -1.83
CA SER A 21 8.74 8.75 -1.55
C SER A 21 9.08 9.69 -0.39
N ALA A 22 9.78 9.20 0.64
CA ALA A 22 10.27 10.02 1.74
C ALA A 22 11.34 11.03 1.28
N VAL A 23 12.29 10.58 0.47
CA VAL A 23 13.35 11.44 -0.11
C VAL A 23 12.73 12.53 -0.99
N ARG A 24 11.84 12.13 -1.90
CA ARG A 24 11.15 13.06 -2.81
C ARG A 24 10.32 14.10 -2.05
N TYR A 25 9.68 13.70 -0.95
CA TYR A 25 8.97 14.63 -0.07
C TYR A 25 9.94 15.62 0.59
N ALA A 26 11.03 15.12 1.20
CA ALA A 26 12.02 15.96 1.87
C ALA A 26 12.67 16.98 0.91
N GLU A 27 13.03 16.56 -0.30
CA GLU A 27 13.58 17.43 -1.34
C GLU A 27 12.59 18.52 -1.75
N ARG A 28 11.31 18.18 -1.94
CA ARG A 28 10.27 19.14 -2.32
C ARG A 28 10.01 20.17 -1.23
N GLN A 29 10.08 19.76 0.03
CA GLN A 29 9.90 20.64 1.18
C GLN A 29 11.19 21.39 1.59
N GLY A 30 12.30 21.16 0.90
CA GLY A 30 13.58 21.76 1.24
C GLY A 30 14.14 21.34 2.60
N LEU A 31 13.73 20.15 3.08
CA LEU A 31 14.15 19.63 4.37
C LEU A 31 15.50 18.94 4.27
N SER A 32 16.39 19.22 5.23
CA SER A 32 17.61 18.42 5.37
C SER A 32 17.24 17.07 5.98
N TYR A 33 17.62 15.98 5.33
CA TYR A 33 17.33 14.63 5.81
C TYR A 33 18.58 13.76 5.87
N VAL A 34 18.54 12.78 6.75
CA VAL A 34 19.57 11.72 6.85
C VAL A 34 18.86 10.39 6.68
N VAL A 35 19.27 9.62 5.67
CA VAL A 35 18.80 8.25 5.51
C VAL A 35 19.53 7.36 6.50
N GLN A 36 18.81 6.92 7.53
CA GLN A 36 19.31 5.90 8.43
C GLN A 36 18.94 4.54 7.87
N ASN A 37 19.91 3.81 7.33
CA ASN A 37 19.71 2.42 6.97
C ASN A 37 19.50 1.64 8.27
N ALA A 38 18.39 0.92 8.38
CA ALA A 38 18.07 0.06 9.53
C ALA A 38 19.06 -1.12 9.73
N THR A 39 20.23 -1.08 9.10
CA THR A 39 21.24 -2.15 9.09
C THR A 39 22.25 -2.03 10.23
N GLU A 40 22.19 -1.02 11.09
CA GLU A 40 23.18 -0.85 12.18
C GLU A 40 22.65 -1.12 13.58
N GLN A 41 21.48 -1.72 13.73
CA GLN A 41 21.02 -2.29 15.00
C GLN A 41 20.57 -3.74 14.80
N ALA A 42 21.53 -4.58 14.43
CA ALA A 42 21.34 -6.02 14.50
C ALA A 42 22.64 -6.65 14.97
N ASP A 43 22.65 -7.04 16.20
CA ASP A 43 23.34 -8.29 16.54
C ASP A 43 22.29 -9.40 16.42
N ASP A 44 22.69 -10.45 15.70
CA ASP A 44 22.13 -11.77 15.41
C ASP A 44 21.47 -11.97 14.03
N GLY A 45 22.35 -12.45 13.16
CA GLY A 45 22.23 -13.31 12.01
C GLY A 45 20.85 -13.82 11.55
N ALA A 46 20.10 -13.00 10.81
CA ALA A 46 19.20 -13.46 9.74
C ALA A 46 18.80 -12.25 8.91
N THR A 47 19.14 -12.27 7.63
CA THR A 47 18.68 -11.33 6.63
C THR A 47 17.16 -11.42 6.52
N ARG A 48 16.44 -10.65 7.34
CA ARG A 48 14.99 -10.51 7.23
C ARG A 48 14.71 -9.44 6.18
N PRO A 49 14.00 -9.77 5.08
CA PRO A 49 13.51 -8.74 4.18
C PRO A 49 12.65 -7.73 4.96
N ALA A 50 12.78 -6.44 4.64
CA ALA A 50 12.03 -5.38 5.28
C ALA A 50 10.54 -5.71 5.20
N LYS A 51 9.91 -6.02 6.34
CA LYS A 51 8.46 -6.20 6.40
C LYS A 51 7.78 -4.90 5.99
N PRO A 52 6.73 -4.94 5.15
CA PRO A 52 5.92 -3.78 4.89
C PRO A 52 5.50 -3.15 6.22
N GLY A 53 5.62 -1.83 6.34
CA GLY A 53 5.46 -1.12 7.60
C GLY A 53 4.10 -1.41 8.26
N ARG A 54 4.05 -1.42 9.57
CA ARG A 54 2.81 -1.62 10.37
C ARG A 54 1.62 -0.80 9.86
N SER A 55 1.86 0.36 9.26
CA SER A 55 0.83 1.25 8.75
C SER A 55 0.17 0.70 7.47
N THR A 56 0.91 0.02 6.58
CA THR A 56 0.35 -0.57 5.36
C THR A 56 -0.58 -1.76 5.67
N TYR A 57 -0.23 -2.59 6.63
CA TYR A 57 -1.12 -3.68 7.07
C TYR A 57 -2.37 -3.15 7.78
N GLY A 58 -2.23 -2.15 8.64
CA GLY A 58 -3.37 -1.51 9.28
C GLY A 58 -4.35 -0.92 8.27
N PHE A 59 -3.84 -0.23 7.25
CA PHE A 59 -4.64 0.30 6.15
C PHE A 59 -5.27 -0.82 5.32
N SER A 60 -4.53 -1.87 4.97
CA SER A 60 -5.04 -3.02 4.23
C SER A 60 -6.23 -3.65 4.96
N ASN A 61 -6.09 -3.96 6.24
CA ASN A 61 -7.15 -4.56 7.03
C ASN A 61 -8.39 -3.65 7.12
N MET A 62 -8.20 -2.36 7.39
CA MET A 62 -9.29 -1.38 7.43
C MET A 62 -10.02 -1.28 6.09
N THR A 63 -9.27 -1.28 4.99
CA THR A 63 -9.84 -1.19 3.63
C THR A 63 -10.63 -2.45 3.30
N LEU A 64 -10.10 -3.63 3.60
CA LEU A 64 -10.77 -4.91 3.37
C LEU A 64 -12.05 -5.04 4.21
N ASP A 65 -12.04 -4.63 5.47
CA ASP A 65 -13.22 -4.63 6.32
C ASP A 65 -14.31 -3.70 5.76
N ARG A 66 -13.94 -2.50 5.34
CA ARG A 66 -14.86 -1.53 4.72
C ARG A 66 -15.46 -2.04 3.41
N LEU A 67 -14.72 -2.84 2.64
CA LEU A 67 -15.18 -3.46 1.40
C LEU A 67 -15.95 -4.78 1.61
N GLY A 68 -16.08 -5.25 2.85
CA GLY A 68 -16.69 -6.54 3.16
C GLY A 68 -15.83 -7.75 2.80
N LEU A 69 -14.52 -7.53 2.63
CA LEU A 69 -13.51 -8.52 2.27
C LEU A 69 -12.63 -8.93 3.47
N GLY A 70 -13.07 -8.70 4.70
CA GLY A 70 -12.30 -8.93 5.92
C GLY A 70 -11.78 -10.37 6.06
N ALA A 71 -12.49 -11.36 5.53
CA ALA A 71 -12.04 -12.76 5.51
C ALA A 71 -10.75 -12.98 4.68
N LEU A 72 -10.34 -12.02 3.86
CA LEU A 72 -9.17 -12.09 2.99
C LEU A 72 -7.92 -11.40 3.57
N GLN A 73 -7.98 -10.85 4.78
CA GLN A 73 -6.88 -10.10 5.39
C GLN A 73 -5.55 -10.88 5.40
N GLU A 74 -5.58 -12.16 5.75
CA GLU A 74 -4.40 -13.03 5.73
C GLU A 74 -3.83 -13.20 4.31
N SER A 75 -4.69 -13.42 3.32
CA SER A 75 -4.29 -13.56 1.92
C SER A 75 -3.64 -12.29 1.36
N TYR A 76 -4.15 -11.12 1.74
CA TYR A 76 -3.56 -9.83 1.37
C TYR A 76 -2.25 -9.57 2.11
N GLY A 77 -2.16 -9.96 3.39
CA GLY A 77 -0.91 -9.91 4.15
C GLY A 77 0.19 -10.72 3.47
N CYS A 78 -0.09 -11.97 3.12
CA CYS A 78 0.85 -12.82 2.38
C CYS A 78 1.23 -12.24 1.01
N ALA A 79 0.27 -11.64 0.28
CA ALA A 79 0.54 -11.01 -1.00
C ALA A 79 1.47 -9.79 -0.88
N LEU A 80 1.27 -8.94 0.14
CA LEU A 80 2.12 -7.80 0.42
C LEU A 80 3.53 -8.21 0.85
N ASP A 81 3.66 -9.22 1.71
CA ASP A 81 4.95 -9.80 2.10
C ASP A 81 5.70 -10.38 0.89
N GLY A 82 4.99 -11.13 0.04
CA GLY A 82 5.54 -11.70 -1.17
C GLY A 82 6.02 -10.64 -2.17
N ALA A 83 5.27 -9.55 -2.33
CA ALA A 83 5.64 -8.42 -3.21
C ALA A 83 6.89 -7.69 -2.71
N ALA A 84 7.00 -7.45 -1.41
CA ALA A 84 8.17 -6.84 -0.81
C ALA A 84 9.45 -7.67 -1.06
N ASN A 85 9.32 -9.02 -1.02
CA ASN A 85 10.44 -9.91 -1.30
C ASN A 85 10.84 -9.96 -2.78
N ARG A 86 9.88 -9.77 -3.71
CA ARG A 86 10.10 -9.81 -5.16
C ARG A 86 10.45 -8.46 -5.76
N ASN A 87 10.33 -7.37 -4.99
CA ASN A 87 10.43 -6.00 -5.48
C ASN A 87 9.44 -5.73 -6.63
N ASP A 88 8.21 -6.21 -6.48
CA ASP A 88 7.16 -6.06 -7.49
C ASP A 88 6.81 -4.58 -7.68
N PRO A 89 6.39 -4.15 -8.90
CA PRO A 89 5.95 -2.78 -9.13
C PRO A 89 4.79 -2.42 -8.20
N SER A 90 4.87 -1.26 -7.55
CA SER A 90 3.95 -0.89 -6.47
C SER A 90 2.79 0.02 -6.89
N GLY A 91 2.45 0.11 -8.18
CA GLY A 91 1.28 0.91 -8.47
C GLY A 91 1.22 1.63 -9.82
N PRO A 92 0.79 2.91 -9.86
CA PRO A 92 0.30 3.60 -11.06
C PRO A 92 1.33 3.81 -12.17
N GLU A 93 2.60 3.57 -11.92
CA GLU A 93 3.67 3.81 -12.89
C GLU A 93 3.65 2.81 -14.06
N SER A 94 3.13 1.60 -13.81
CA SER A 94 3.15 0.51 -14.81
C SER A 94 1.79 0.26 -15.48
N TRP A 95 0.71 0.79 -14.93
CA TRP A 95 -0.66 0.58 -15.45
C TRP A 95 -1.44 1.89 -15.54
N THR A 96 -2.21 2.03 -16.62
CA THR A 96 -3.06 3.21 -16.85
C THR A 96 -4.31 3.23 -15.98
N SER A 97 -4.78 2.06 -15.53
CA SER A 97 -5.97 1.94 -14.70
C SER A 97 -5.89 0.78 -13.72
N PRO A 98 -6.50 0.90 -12.52
CA PRO A 98 -6.57 -0.18 -11.54
C PRO A 98 -7.26 -1.43 -12.09
N MET A 99 -8.31 -1.25 -12.88
CA MET A 99 -9.02 -2.35 -13.54
C MET A 99 -8.13 -3.10 -14.54
N GLY A 100 -7.14 -2.42 -15.15
CA GLY A 100 -6.12 -3.06 -15.99
C GLY A 100 -5.30 -4.08 -15.22
N VAL A 101 -4.90 -3.78 -13.99
CA VAL A 101 -4.22 -4.72 -13.10
C VAL A 101 -5.12 -5.93 -12.79
N ALA A 102 -6.37 -5.70 -12.41
CA ALA A 102 -7.31 -6.77 -12.05
C ALA A 102 -7.48 -7.78 -13.19
N ARG A 103 -7.51 -7.30 -14.44
CA ARG A 103 -7.75 -8.11 -15.64
C ARG A 103 -6.49 -8.61 -16.35
N ASP A 104 -5.29 -8.22 -15.90
CA ASP A 104 -4.06 -8.65 -16.56
C ASP A 104 -3.84 -10.16 -16.41
N PRO A 105 -3.85 -10.96 -17.51
CA PRO A 105 -3.68 -12.41 -17.43
C PRO A 105 -2.24 -12.83 -17.10
N LYS A 106 -1.28 -11.93 -17.18
CA LYS A 106 0.14 -12.20 -16.91
C LYS A 106 0.46 -12.11 -15.42
N LEU A 107 -0.39 -11.46 -14.63
CA LEU A 107 -0.20 -11.30 -13.21
C LEU A 107 -0.82 -12.45 -12.43
N THR A 108 -0.09 -12.94 -11.44
CA THR A 108 -0.64 -13.87 -10.45
C THR A 108 -1.66 -13.15 -9.56
N LEU A 109 -2.55 -13.90 -8.92
CA LEU A 109 -3.53 -13.35 -7.98
C LEU A 109 -2.87 -12.55 -6.85
N GLU A 110 -1.77 -13.07 -6.30
CA GLU A 110 -1.00 -12.39 -5.26
C GLU A 110 -0.41 -11.07 -5.76
N ALA A 111 0.15 -11.04 -6.98
CA ALA A 111 0.67 -9.81 -7.57
C ALA A 111 -0.44 -8.78 -7.79
N LYS A 112 -1.62 -9.19 -8.29
CA LYS A 112 -2.77 -8.29 -8.44
C LYS A 112 -3.21 -7.69 -7.10
N ARG A 113 -3.31 -8.52 -6.06
CA ARG A 113 -3.68 -8.09 -4.70
C ARG A 113 -2.69 -7.09 -4.13
N SER A 114 -1.39 -7.38 -4.22
CA SER A 114 -0.34 -6.50 -3.69
C SER A 114 -0.27 -5.18 -4.44
N ILE A 115 -0.30 -5.20 -5.77
CA ILE A 115 -0.25 -3.99 -6.60
C ILE A 115 -1.46 -3.08 -6.31
N LEU A 116 -2.68 -3.64 -6.32
CA LEU A 116 -3.88 -2.87 -6.07
C LEU A 116 -3.93 -2.32 -4.63
N MET A 117 -3.49 -3.08 -3.64
CA MET A 117 -3.48 -2.60 -2.25
C MET A 117 -2.43 -1.50 -2.03
N ASN A 118 -1.24 -1.62 -2.62
CA ASN A 118 -0.23 -0.57 -2.57
C ASN A 118 -0.69 0.69 -3.33
N TRP A 119 -1.40 0.51 -4.44
CA TRP A 119 -2.00 1.64 -5.17
C TRP A 119 -3.09 2.33 -4.31
N ALA A 120 -3.97 1.55 -3.66
CA ALA A 120 -4.97 2.08 -2.75
C ALA A 120 -4.34 2.90 -1.60
N TRP A 121 -3.23 2.41 -1.04
CA TRP A 121 -2.48 3.14 -0.03
C TRP A 121 -1.95 4.49 -0.55
N THR A 122 -1.37 4.50 -1.74
CA THR A 122 -0.88 5.73 -2.37
C THR A 122 -2.00 6.74 -2.60
N GLU A 123 -3.14 6.29 -3.13
CA GLU A 123 -4.30 7.17 -3.38
C GLU A 123 -4.94 7.68 -2.08
N TYR A 124 -4.96 6.85 -1.04
CA TYR A 124 -5.40 7.27 0.29
C TYR A 124 -4.54 8.38 0.87
N LEU A 125 -3.22 8.30 0.72
CA LEU A 125 -2.31 9.36 1.17
C LEU A 125 -2.52 10.66 0.38
N ILE A 126 -2.82 10.58 -0.92
CA ILE A 126 -3.15 11.75 -1.74
C ILE A 126 -4.46 12.39 -1.25
N ASP A 127 -5.47 11.56 -0.97
CA ASP A 127 -6.76 12.02 -0.45
C ASP A 127 -6.61 12.71 0.91
N LEU A 128 -5.82 12.10 1.80
CA LEU A 128 -5.51 12.65 3.11
C LEU A 128 -4.79 14.02 3.00
N ALA A 129 -3.75 14.09 2.18
CA ALA A 129 -2.98 15.31 1.95
C ALA A 129 -3.86 16.44 1.36
N THR A 130 -4.75 16.10 0.43
CA THR A 130 -5.69 17.04 -0.16
C THR A 130 -6.67 17.58 0.88
N ASN A 131 -7.19 16.73 1.76
CA ASN A 131 -8.10 17.11 2.83
C ASN A 131 -7.43 18.01 3.90
N GLU A 132 -6.12 17.85 4.08
CA GLU A 132 -5.32 18.71 4.97
C GLU A 132 -4.88 20.03 4.31
N GLY A 133 -5.32 20.27 3.08
CA GLY A 133 -5.02 21.52 2.36
C GLY A 133 -3.63 21.57 1.75
N MET A 134 -2.98 20.43 1.60
CA MET A 134 -1.70 20.33 0.90
C MET A 134 -1.94 20.08 -0.60
N PRO A 135 -1.69 21.05 -1.50
CA PRO A 135 -1.91 20.88 -2.94
C PRO A 135 -0.75 20.09 -3.58
N GLU A 136 -0.51 18.87 -3.14
CA GLU A 136 0.64 18.07 -3.61
C GLU A 136 0.45 17.47 -5.01
N ASN A 137 -0.77 17.31 -5.47
CA ASN A 137 -1.06 16.84 -6.81
C ASN A 137 -2.31 17.54 -7.34
N ASP A 138 -2.21 18.21 -8.46
CA ASP A 138 -3.35 18.81 -9.18
C ASP A 138 -4.34 17.77 -9.74
N ARG A 139 -4.40 16.60 -9.14
CA ARG A 139 -5.30 15.53 -9.55
C ARG A 139 -6.12 15.00 -8.36
N PRO A 140 -7.39 14.66 -8.59
CA PRO A 140 -8.19 13.99 -7.57
C PRO A 140 -7.64 12.58 -7.27
N SER A 141 -7.86 12.11 -6.05
CA SER A 141 -7.57 10.74 -5.66
C SER A 141 -8.40 9.75 -6.50
N ARG A 142 -7.78 8.65 -6.89
CA ARG A 142 -8.42 7.54 -7.61
C ARG A 142 -8.73 6.37 -6.69
N LEU A 143 -8.83 6.61 -5.40
CA LEU A 143 -9.05 5.57 -4.39
C LEU A 143 -10.31 4.73 -4.69
N ASP A 144 -11.39 5.37 -5.11
CA ASP A 144 -12.64 4.68 -5.46
C ASP A 144 -12.46 3.72 -6.65
N GLU A 145 -11.68 4.12 -7.67
CA GLU A 145 -11.39 3.24 -8.82
C GLU A 145 -10.59 2.01 -8.39
N VAL A 146 -9.63 2.19 -7.48
CA VAL A 146 -8.83 1.09 -6.95
C VAL A 146 -9.68 0.14 -6.11
N GLN A 147 -10.56 0.67 -5.27
CA GLN A 147 -11.50 -0.12 -4.46
C GLN A 147 -12.45 -0.94 -5.34
N GLN A 148 -12.93 -0.35 -6.44
CA GLN A 148 -13.76 -1.05 -7.43
C GLN A 148 -13.00 -2.19 -8.13
N ALA A 149 -11.72 -1.97 -8.45
CA ALA A 149 -10.88 -3.01 -9.04
C ALA A 149 -10.62 -4.16 -8.05
N LEU A 150 -10.41 -3.87 -6.76
CA LEU A 150 -10.29 -4.88 -5.71
C LEU A 150 -11.56 -5.72 -5.59
N LEU A 151 -12.74 -5.08 -5.56
CA LEU A 151 -14.02 -5.77 -5.51
C LEU A 151 -14.26 -6.64 -6.75
N ALA A 152 -13.90 -6.16 -7.94
CA ALA A 152 -14.04 -6.91 -9.19
C ALA A 152 -13.14 -8.14 -9.19
N LEU A 153 -11.87 -7.99 -8.76
CA LEU A 153 -10.91 -9.08 -8.65
C LEU A 153 -11.45 -10.21 -7.75
N GLU A 154 -11.89 -9.87 -6.54
CA GLU A 154 -12.32 -10.89 -5.58
C GLU A 154 -13.65 -11.54 -5.96
N ARG A 155 -14.55 -10.82 -6.67
CA ARG A 155 -15.77 -11.42 -7.25
C ARG A 155 -15.43 -12.44 -8.34
N GLU A 156 -14.46 -12.16 -9.19
CA GLU A 156 -14.00 -13.07 -10.24
C GLU A 156 -13.38 -14.33 -9.61
N VAL A 157 -12.52 -14.17 -8.60
CA VAL A 157 -11.91 -15.29 -7.86
C VAL A 157 -12.99 -16.17 -7.21
N ALA A 158 -13.98 -15.57 -6.55
CA ALA A 158 -15.06 -16.30 -5.92
C ALA A 158 -15.91 -17.08 -6.93
N ALA A 159 -16.19 -16.49 -8.11
CA ALA A 159 -16.90 -17.16 -9.19
C ALA A 159 -16.14 -18.37 -9.75
N ASP A 160 -14.82 -18.22 -9.93
CA ASP A 160 -13.97 -19.31 -10.42
C ASP A 160 -13.88 -20.47 -9.41
N GLN A 161 -13.80 -20.16 -8.12
CA GLN A 161 -13.82 -21.15 -7.06
C GLN A 161 -15.14 -21.92 -7.03
N ALA A 162 -16.28 -21.24 -7.14
CA ALA A 162 -17.60 -21.85 -7.19
C ALA A 162 -17.74 -22.80 -8.40
N ASN A 163 -17.30 -22.37 -9.58
CA ASN A 163 -17.32 -23.17 -10.80
C ASN A 163 -16.40 -24.41 -10.73
N SER A 164 -15.24 -24.26 -10.09
CA SER A 164 -14.30 -25.35 -9.88
C SER A 164 -14.84 -26.40 -8.88
N GLY A 165 -15.55 -25.94 -7.87
CA GLY A 165 -16.23 -26.82 -6.90
C GLY A 165 -17.31 -27.68 -7.56
N MET A 166 -18.14 -27.09 -8.43
CA MET A 166 -19.19 -27.83 -9.16
C MET A 166 -18.63 -28.88 -10.11
N ARG A 167 -17.49 -28.61 -10.77
CA ARG A 167 -16.85 -29.59 -11.68
C ARG A 167 -16.23 -30.80 -10.97
N LYS A 168 -15.88 -30.69 -9.68
CA LYS A 168 -15.33 -31.80 -8.88
C LYS A 168 -16.43 -32.68 -8.27
N ALA A 169 -17.66 -32.20 -8.21
CA ALA A 169 -18.78 -32.93 -7.61
C ALA A 169 -19.66 -33.68 -8.64
N ALA A 170 -19.36 -33.57 -9.94
CA ALA A 170 -19.97 -34.27 -11.06
C ALA A 170 -19.06 -35.37 -11.61
#